data_47c58a243ae49295101ba3d82ade151a
#
_entry.id   47c58a243ae49295101ba3d82ade151a
#
_cell.length_a   1.000
_cell.length_b   1.000
_cell.length_c   1.000
_cell.angle_alpha   90.00
_cell.angle_beta   90.00
_cell.angle_gamma   90.00
#
_symmetry.space_group_name_H-M   'P 1'
#
loop_
_entity.id
_entity.type
_entity.pdbx_description
1 polymer ?
#
loop_
_entity_poly.entity_id
_entity_poly.type
_entity_poly.pdbx_seq_one_letter_code
_entity_poly.pdbx_strand_id
1 'polypeptide(L)'
;MGMGLKATGVALLSILSYVQAYPSSALKHLPKSPFFVLAGDSTTATQSSNGGGWGYGFLNKTLFKGAAGRNFGHNGATTVSFRDGGDWDDVLTTVRQVRDDYHPFVTIQFGHNDQKPAANISLSQYTSNLQKFVTEATDAGATPILVTPLSRRNYDNSKGSPRIVMSLANETTATITAAHRSHAAYIDLNEASTQYLNAIGPENAFTYNLNPADYTHLNVPGSALFGGIVAELIAHKFDALKKLGYLRLDSKLKKDIDHGIYYWP
;
A
#
# COMPACT_ATOMS: atom_id res chain seq x y z
N MET A 1 47.07 4.47 -36.19
CA MET A 1 46.64 4.02 -34.84
C MET A 1 45.37 4.77 -34.50
N GLY A 2 44.22 4.14 -34.72
CA GLY A 2 42.90 4.72 -34.44
C GLY A 2 42.25 3.96 -33.30
N MET A 3 42.07 4.62 -32.18
CA MET A 3 41.33 4.07 -31.05
C MET A 3 39.83 4.30 -31.27
N GLY A 4 39.09 3.21 -31.53
CA GLY A 4 37.62 3.23 -31.63
C GLY A 4 36.98 3.25 -30.24
N LEU A 5 36.20 4.28 -29.97
CA LEU A 5 35.34 4.41 -28.81
C LEU A 5 34.14 3.46 -29.00
N LYS A 6 34.03 2.44 -28.17
CA LYS A 6 32.81 1.61 -28.10
C LYS A 6 31.80 2.32 -27.22
N ALA A 7 30.72 2.79 -27.82
CA ALA A 7 29.56 3.27 -27.11
C ALA A 7 28.76 2.05 -26.61
N THR A 8 28.68 1.87 -25.30
CA THR A 8 27.79 0.91 -24.65
C THR A 8 26.40 1.55 -24.56
N GLY A 9 25.51 1.15 -25.47
CA GLY A 9 24.12 1.51 -25.42
C GLY A 9 23.41 0.80 -24.24
N VAL A 10 22.91 1.58 -23.29
CA VAL A 10 21.99 1.09 -22.24
C VAL A 10 20.63 0.91 -22.90
N ALA A 11 20.22 -0.33 -23.11
CA ALA A 11 18.87 -0.65 -23.55
C ALA A 11 17.90 -0.42 -22.39
N LEU A 12 17.07 0.61 -22.49
CA LEU A 12 15.87 0.75 -21.66
C LEU A 12 14.90 -0.38 -22.05
N LEU A 13 14.83 -1.42 -21.23
CA LEU A 13 13.72 -2.36 -21.30
C LEU A 13 12.48 -1.68 -20.71
N SER A 14 11.62 -1.16 -21.56
CA SER A 14 10.25 -0.81 -21.22
C SER A 14 9.46 -2.09 -21.00
N ILE A 15 9.26 -2.51 -19.76
CA ILE A 15 8.32 -3.56 -19.41
C ILE A 15 6.92 -2.92 -19.54
N LEU A 16 6.30 -3.11 -20.69
CA LEU A 16 4.86 -2.91 -20.86
C LEU A 16 4.16 -4.03 -20.07
N SER A 17 3.88 -3.78 -18.80
CA SER A 17 2.93 -4.56 -18.03
C SER A 17 1.56 -4.38 -18.69
N TYR A 18 0.93 -5.46 -19.12
CA TYR A 18 -0.47 -5.47 -19.55
C TYR A 18 -1.34 -5.07 -18.34
N VAL A 19 -1.56 -3.78 -18.18
CA VAL A 19 -2.56 -3.25 -17.25
C VAL A 19 -3.91 -3.50 -17.90
N GLN A 20 -4.58 -4.58 -17.51
CA GLN A 20 -5.97 -4.76 -17.86
C GLN A 20 -6.75 -3.63 -17.16
N ALA A 21 -7.11 -2.62 -17.95
CA ALA A 21 -7.81 -1.45 -17.45
C ALA A 21 -9.19 -1.90 -16.97
N TYR A 22 -9.43 -1.79 -15.67
CA TYR A 22 -10.79 -1.64 -15.17
C TYR A 22 -11.49 -0.55 -15.96
N PRO A 23 -12.79 -0.66 -16.24
CA PRO A 23 -13.46 0.39 -16.98
C PRO A 23 -13.34 1.68 -16.19
N SER A 24 -12.40 2.50 -16.59
CA SER A 24 -12.12 3.87 -16.11
C SER A 24 -13.34 4.78 -16.25
N SER A 25 -14.40 4.28 -16.87
CA SER A 25 -15.65 5.02 -17.11
C SER A 25 -16.50 5.23 -15.86
N ALA A 26 -16.38 4.40 -14.82
CA ALA A 26 -17.24 4.50 -13.62
C ALA A 26 -16.85 5.65 -12.66
N LEU A 27 -15.61 6.17 -12.75
CA LEU A 27 -15.12 7.21 -11.84
C LEU A 27 -14.78 8.55 -12.53
N LYS A 28 -15.30 8.80 -13.74
CA LYS A 28 -15.13 10.10 -14.40
C LYS A 28 -15.75 11.27 -13.61
N HIS A 29 -16.70 10.98 -12.76
CA HIS A 29 -17.29 11.93 -11.81
C HIS A 29 -17.39 11.24 -10.44
N LEU A 30 -16.72 11.78 -9.44
CA LEU A 30 -16.99 11.48 -8.03
C LEU A 30 -18.03 12.51 -7.58
N PRO A 31 -19.31 12.14 -7.47
CA PRO A 31 -20.37 13.10 -7.07
C PRO A 31 -20.26 13.52 -5.61
N LYS A 32 -19.48 12.78 -4.82
CA LYS A 32 -19.23 12.99 -3.39
C LYS A 32 -17.74 12.94 -3.09
N SER A 33 -17.29 13.62 -2.04
CA SER A 33 -15.92 13.54 -1.56
C SER A 33 -15.57 12.10 -1.15
N PRO A 34 -14.32 11.63 -1.35
CA PRO A 34 -13.94 10.29 -0.94
C PRO A 34 -13.81 10.17 0.57
N PHE A 35 -14.18 9.00 1.11
CA PHE A 35 -13.90 8.59 2.49
C PHE A 35 -13.11 7.29 2.47
N PHE A 36 -11.89 7.31 3.00
CA PHE A 36 -11.01 6.13 3.03
C PHE A 36 -11.15 5.37 4.34
N VAL A 37 -11.59 4.13 4.27
CA VAL A 37 -11.61 3.19 5.40
C VAL A 37 -10.44 2.24 5.23
N LEU A 38 -9.47 2.28 6.17
CA LEU A 38 -8.26 1.48 6.07
C LEU A 38 -8.39 0.23 6.91
N ALA A 39 -8.44 -0.94 6.27
CA ALA A 39 -8.40 -2.26 6.89
C ALA A 39 -7.01 -2.86 6.73
N GLY A 40 -6.44 -3.43 7.79
CA GLY A 40 -5.13 -4.03 7.71
C GLY A 40 -4.52 -4.43 9.04
N ASP A 41 -3.26 -4.84 8.98
CA ASP A 41 -2.46 -5.18 10.14
C ASP A 41 -1.68 -3.98 10.72
N SER A 42 -0.64 -4.24 11.53
CA SER A 42 0.19 -3.21 12.15
C SER A 42 0.91 -2.29 11.15
N THR A 43 1.10 -2.73 9.91
CA THR A 43 1.74 -1.90 8.86
C THR A 43 0.78 -0.91 8.19
N THR A 44 -0.52 -1.02 8.48
CA THR A 44 -1.56 -0.03 8.18
C THR A 44 -1.91 0.81 9.43
N ALA A 45 -1.82 0.24 10.62
CA ALA A 45 -2.28 0.79 11.90
C ALA A 45 -1.68 2.17 12.23
N THR A 46 -2.33 2.85 13.17
CA THR A 46 -1.81 4.08 13.81
C THR A 46 -0.57 3.79 14.64
N GLN A 47 0.20 4.83 14.95
CA GLN A 47 1.43 4.72 15.74
C GLN A 47 1.14 4.22 17.16
N SER A 48 1.90 3.23 17.59
CA SER A 48 1.88 2.68 18.95
C SER A 48 3.26 2.12 19.30
N SER A 49 3.45 1.68 20.55
CA SER A 49 4.71 1.04 20.97
C SER A 49 5.01 -0.28 20.23
N ASN A 50 3.99 -0.95 19.71
CA ASN A 50 4.08 -2.27 19.07
C ASN A 50 3.75 -2.28 17.59
N GLY A 51 3.56 -1.12 16.99
CA GLY A 51 3.20 -1.01 15.59
C GLY A 51 3.12 0.43 15.13
N GLY A 52 2.94 0.58 13.85
CA GLY A 52 2.83 1.85 13.17
C GLY A 52 3.02 1.61 11.69
N GLY A 53 2.04 2.02 10.92
CA GLY A 53 2.01 1.78 9.49
C GLY A 53 1.88 3.07 8.68
N TRP A 54 1.66 2.91 7.40
CA TRP A 54 1.50 4.00 6.45
C TRP A 54 0.17 4.77 6.62
N GLY A 55 -0.84 4.16 7.28
CA GLY A 55 -2.19 4.71 7.35
C GLY A 55 -2.28 6.09 8.03
N TYR A 56 -1.47 6.35 9.07
CA TYR A 56 -1.41 7.67 9.69
C TYR A 56 -0.94 8.74 8.70
N GLY A 57 0.16 8.50 7.99
CA GLY A 57 0.71 9.42 7.00
C GLY A 57 -0.27 9.65 5.85
N PHE A 58 -0.91 8.60 5.35
CA PHE A 58 -1.91 8.71 4.31
C PHE A 58 -3.08 9.60 4.72
N LEU A 59 -3.74 9.32 5.85
CA LEU A 59 -4.93 10.09 6.27
C LEU A 59 -4.61 11.53 6.64
N ASN A 60 -3.45 11.79 7.27
CA ASN A 60 -3.16 13.11 7.84
C ASN A 60 -2.31 14.02 6.93
N LYS A 61 -1.69 13.48 5.89
CA LYS A 61 -0.76 14.26 5.04
C LYS A 61 -1.17 14.35 3.58
N THR A 62 -2.12 13.52 3.12
CA THR A 62 -2.42 13.41 1.68
C THR A 62 -3.86 13.71 1.29
N LEU A 63 -4.80 13.78 2.25
CA LEU A 63 -6.21 14.05 2.02
C LEU A 63 -6.52 15.55 2.06
N PHE A 64 -7.27 16.02 1.06
CA PHE A 64 -7.63 17.44 0.88
C PHE A 64 -9.09 17.58 0.41
N LYS A 65 -9.57 18.83 0.37
CA LYS A 65 -10.88 19.21 -0.21
C LYS A 65 -12.07 18.42 0.34
N GLY A 66 -12.08 18.12 1.63
CA GLY A 66 -13.16 17.36 2.26
C GLY A 66 -13.05 15.85 2.11
N ALA A 67 -11.96 15.34 1.50
CA ALA A 67 -11.61 13.93 1.63
C ALA A 67 -11.33 13.61 3.09
N ALA A 68 -11.84 12.48 3.58
CA ALA A 68 -11.71 12.07 4.98
C ALA A 68 -11.41 10.57 5.06
N GLY A 69 -11.20 10.04 6.26
CA GLY A 69 -11.03 8.61 6.43
C GLY A 69 -10.86 8.18 7.88
N ARG A 70 -10.86 6.87 8.08
CA ARG A 70 -10.67 6.21 9.36
C ARG A 70 -9.78 4.99 9.22
N ASN A 71 -8.87 4.81 10.18
CA ASN A 71 -7.93 3.69 10.20
C ASN A 71 -8.39 2.63 11.20
N PHE A 72 -8.60 1.41 10.71
CA PHE A 72 -8.93 0.21 11.47
C PHE A 72 -7.76 -0.79 11.49
N GLY A 73 -6.56 -0.40 11.06
CA GLY A 73 -5.39 -1.27 11.16
C GLY A 73 -5.20 -1.75 12.60
N HIS A 74 -5.03 -3.07 12.76
CA HIS A 74 -4.94 -3.74 14.06
C HIS A 74 -3.60 -4.47 14.18
N ASN A 75 -2.83 -4.15 15.23
CA ASN A 75 -1.52 -4.74 15.45
C ASN A 75 -1.61 -6.27 15.60
N GLY A 76 -0.83 -6.99 14.80
CA GLY A 76 -0.79 -8.45 14.84
C GLY A 76 -1.91 -9.16 14.08
N ALA A 77 -2.86 -8.43 13.51
CA ALA A 77 -3.99 -9.05 12.82
C ALA A 77 -3.56 -9.83 11.58
N THR A 78 -4.21 -10.96 11.38
CA THR A 78 -4.28 -11.73 10.14
C THR A 78 -5.61 -11.48 9.46
N THR A 79 -5.78 -11.95 8.22
CA THR A 79 -7.09 -11.90 7.52
C THR A 79 -8.18 -12.67 8.28
N VAL A 80 -7.82 -13.66 9.11
CA VAL A 80 -8.75 -14.42 9.94
C VAL A 80 -9.06 -13.65 11.22
N SER A 81 -8.04 -13.28 12.02
CA SER A 81 -8.26 -12.64 13.32
C SER A 81 -8.91 -11.26 13.21
N PHE A 82 -8.65 -10.51 12.12
CA PHE A 82 -9.29 -9.22 11.87
C PHE A 82 -10.80 -9.35 11.65
N ARG A 83 -11.24 -10.46 11.05
CA ARG A 83 -12.67 -10.79 10.92
C ARG A 83 -13.25 -11.27 12.24
N ASP A 84 -12.62 -12.26 12.84
CA ASP A 84 -13.14 -12.95 14.03
C ASP A 84 -13.15 -12.02 15.27
N GLY A 85 -12.26 -11.03 15.30
CA GLY A 85 -12.19 -9.99 16.35
C GLY A 85 -13.21 -8.86 16.21
N GLY A 86 -13.97 -8.81 15.09
CA GLY A 86 -14.99 -7.78 14.85
C GLY A 86 -14.49 -6.53 14.14
N ASP A 87 -13.18 -6.37 13.92
CA ASP A 87 -12.62 -5.19 13.22
C ASP A 87 -13.22 -5.03 11.82
N TRP A 88 -13.46 -6.15 11.12
CA TRP A 88 -14.08 -6.11 9.80
C TRP A 88 -15.53 -5.65 9.83
N ASP A 89 -16.29 -6.01 10.84
CA ASP A 89 -17.66 -5.54 11.02
C ASP A 89 -17.71 -4.02 11.27
N ASP A 90 -16.74 -3.49 11.99
CA ASP A 90 -16.56 -2.05 12.21
C ASP A 90 -16.24 -1.32 10.90
N VAL A 91 -15.40 -1.89 10.03
CA VAL A 91 -15.12 -1.39 8.67
C VAL A 91 -16.42 -1.30 7.86
N LEU A 92 -17.19 -2.39 7.78
CA LEU A 92 -18.45 -2.43 7.01
C LEU A 92 -19.51 -1.49 7.60
N THR A 93 -19.58 -1.38 8.91
CA THR A 93 -20.48 -0.44 9.60
C THR A 93 -20.12 1.00 9.24
N THR A 94 -18.83 1.35 9.27
CA THR A 94 -18.38 2.69 8.87
C THR A 94 -18.72 2.98 7.41
N VAL A 95 -18.50 2.04 6.49
CA VAL A 95 -18.88 2.20 5.08
C VAL A 95 -20.37 2.53 4.94
N ARG A 96 -21.25 1.77 5.61
CA ARG A 96 -22.71 2.01 5.57
C ARG A 96 -23.10 3.37 6.14
N GLN A 97 -22.41 3.83 7.18
CA GLN A 97 -22.66 5.14 7.81
C GLN A 97 -22.29 6.33 6.93
N VAL A 98 -21.20 6.20 6.15
CA VAL A 98 -20.65 7.34 5.39
C VAL A 98 -21.11 7.39 3.93
N ARG A 99 -21.63 6.31 3.36
CA ARG A 99 -21.94 6.20 1.92
C ARG A 99 -23.01 7.19 1.42
N ASP A 100 -23.84 7.69 2.32
CA ASP A 100 -24.87 8.66 1.93
C ASP A 100 -24.28 10.07 1.76
N ASP A 101 -23.18 10.40 2.42
CA ASP A 101 -22.51 11.71 2.35
C ASP A 101 -21.22 11.66 1.53
N TYR A 102 -20.55 10.50 1.47
CA TYR A 102 -19.24 10.30 0.84
C TYR A 102 -19.27 9.18 -0.20
N HIS A 103 -18.22 9.12 -1.01
CA HIS A 103 -17.86 7.93 -1.80
C HIS A 103 -16.83 7.10 -1.02
N PRO A 104 -17.23 5.95 -0.41
CA PRO A 104 -16.30 5.19 0.41
C PRO A 104 -15.34 4.36 -0.44
N PHE A 105 -14.07 4.40 -0.07
CA PHE A 105 -13.02 3.49 -0.52
C PHE A 105 -12.56 2.65 0.66
N VAL A 106 -12.38 1.34 0.48
CA VAL A 106 -11.81 0.45 1.50
C VAL A 106 -10.47 -0.06 1.01
N THR A 107 -9.37 0.37 1.63
CA THR A 107 -8.05 -0.24 1.40
C THR A 107 -7.92 -1.47 2.28
N ILE A 108 -7.39 -2.57 1.74
CA ILE A 108 -7.27 -3.87 2.42
C ILE A 108 -5.83 -4.35 2.27
N GLN A 109 -5.05 -4.32 3.37
CA GLN A 109 -3.66 -4.76 3.39
C GLN A 109 -3.37 -5.71 4.53
N PHE A 110 -2.98 -6.94 4.23
CA PHE A 110 -2.55 -7.97 5.16
C PHE A 110 -1.34 -8.73 4.59
N GLY A 111 -0.87 -9.76 5.31
CA GLY A 111 0.15 -10.69 4.85
C GLY A 111 1.31 -10.86 5.84
N HIS A 112 1.71 -9.81 6.55
CA HIS A 112 2.84 -9.87 7.48
C HIS A 112 2.65 -10.88 8.62
N ASN A 113 1.40 -11.09 9.03
CA ASN A 113 1.05 -12.05 10.08
C ASN A 113 0.49 -13.34 9.51
N ASP A 114 -0.21 -13.29 8.38
CA ASP A 114 -0.78 -14.46 7.71
C ASP A 114 0.30 -15.46 7.29
N GLN A 115 1.48 -14.99 6.86
CA GLN A 115 2.61 -15.84 6.47
C GLN A 115 3.29 -16.57 7.64
N LYS A 116 3.03 -16.15 8.90
CA LYS A 116 3.68 -16.79 10.06
C LYS A 116 3.16 -18.22 10.22
N PRO A 117 4.02 -19.22 10.43
CA PRO A 117 3.57 -20.61 10.62
C PRO A 117 2.51 -20.78 11.71
N ALA A 118 2.62 -20.00 12.79
CA ALA A 118 1.66 -20.02 13.89
C ALA A 118 0.24 -19.55 13.51
N ALA A 119 0.10 -18.76 12.44
CA ALA A 119 -1.23 -18.35 11.94
C ALA A 119 -1.98 -19.50 11.27
N ASN A 120 -1.28 -20.51 10.81
CA ASN A 120 -1.83 -21.68 10.12
C ASN A 120 -2.79 -21.31 8.96
N ILE A 121 -2.44 -20.26 8.21
CA ILE A 121 -3.21 -19.74 7.06
C ILE A 121 -2.44 -20.10 5.79
N SER A 122 -3.03 -20.95 4.93
CA SER A 122 -2.45 -21.25 3.62
C SER A 122 -2.60 -20.05 2.67
N LEU A 123 -1.74 -19.96 1.64
CA LEU A 123 -1.87 -18.93 0.60
C LEU A 123 -3.23 -18.98 -0.11
N SER A 124 -3.80 -20.16 -0.29
CA SER A 124 -5.15 -20.32 -0.86
C SER A 124 -6.21 -19.72 0.05
N GLN A 125 -6.12 -19.97 1.35
CA GLN A 125 -7.03 -19.40 2.35
C GLN A 125 -6.87 -17.87 2.44
N TYR A 126 -5.63 -17.36 2.49
CA TYR A 126 -5.34 -15.94 2.45
C TYR A 126 -5.97 -15.26 1.23
N THR A 127 -5.76 -15.85 0.02
CA THR A 127 -6.38 -15.37 -1.23
C THR A 127 -7.92 -15.33 -1.12
N SER A 128 -8.53 -16.40 -0.61
CA SER A 128 -10.00 -16.50 -0.46
C SER A 128 -10.54 -15.49 0.57
N ASN A 129 -9.79 -15.25 1.65
CA ASN A 129 -10.16 -14.25 2.66
C ASN A 129 -10.17 -12.84 2.07
N LEU A 130 -9.14 -12.49 1.27
CA LEU A 130 -9.10 -11.20 0.57
C LEU A 130 -10.26 -11.03 -0.43
N GLN A 131 -10.61 -12.10 -1.17
CA GLN A 131 -11.76 -12.07 -2.08
C GLN A 131 -13.08 -11.84 -1.33
N LYS A 132 -13.24 -12.45 -0.16
CA LYS A 132 -14.39 -12.23 0.72
C LYS A 132 -14.49 -10.77 1.17
N PHE A 133 -13.38 -10.18 1.64
CA PHE A 133 -13.33 -8.77 2.02
C PHE A 133 -13.73 -7.85 0.86
N VAL A 134 -13.25 -8.13 -0.36
CA VAL A 134 -13.63 -7.38 -1.57
C VAL A 134 -15.13 -7.45 -1.82
N THR A 135 -15.71 -8.65 -1.81
CA THR A 135 -17.16 -8.85 -2.06
C THR A 135 -17.98 -8.08 -1.03
N GLU A 136 -17.71 -8.27 0.24
CA GLU A 136 -18.47 -7.67 1.33
C GLU A 136 -18.34 -6.13 1.38
N ALA A 137 -17.15 -5.59 1.07
CA ALA A 137 -16.96 -4.14 0.96
C ALA A 137 -17.77 -3.56 -0.21
N THR A 138 -17.80 -4.27 -1.35
CA THR A 138 -18.60 -3.88 -2.52
C THR A 138 -20.09 -3.92 -2.20
N ASP A 139 -20.57 -4.97 -1.56
CA ASP A 139 -21.96 -5.14 -1.15
C ASP A 139 -22.39 -4.06 -0.13
N ALA A 140 -21.47 -3.59 0.71
CA ALA A 140 -21.72 -2.48 1.62
C ALA A 140 -21.78 -1.11 0.91
N GLY A 141 -21.34 -1.02 -0.36
CA GLY A 141 -21.37 0.20 -1.18
C GLY A 141 -20.02 0.91 -1.29
N ALA A 142 -18.91 0.25 -0.96
CA ALA A 142 -17.57 0.81 -1.11
C ALA A 142 -16.89 0.41 -2.42
N THR A 143 -15.85 1.14 -2.79
CA THR A 143 -14.86 0.74 -3.79
C THR A 143 -13.67 0.10 -3.08
N PRO A 144 -13.51 -1.25 -3.11
CA PRO A 144 -12.37 -1.91 -2.48
C PRO A 144 -11.09 -1.73 -3.29
N ILE A 145 -9.97 -1.58 -2.57
CA ILE A 145 -8.62 -1.50 -3.11
C ILE A 145 -7.74 -2.48 -2.34
N LEU A 146 -7.33 -3.58 -2.98
CA LEU A 146 -6.33 -4.45 -2.39
C LEU A 146 -4.96 -3.79 -2.45
N VAL A 147 -4.24 -3.83 -1.34
CA VAL A 147 -2.90 -3.25 -1.21
C VAL A 147 -1.92 -4.39 -0.94
N THR A 148 -0.92 -4.58 -1.80
CA THR A 148 0.12 -5.58 -1.53
C THR A 148 0.92 -5.21 -0.28
N PRO A 149 1.44 -6.20 0.49
CA PRO A 149 2.08 -5.93 1.77
C PRO A 149 3.27 -4.96 1.64
N LEU A 150 3.38 -4.00 2.54
CA LEU A 150 4.54 -3.10 2.64
C LEU A 150 5.83 -3.91 2.77
N SER A 151 6.87 -3.59 1.99
CA SER A 151 8.16 -4.26 2.09
C SER A 151 8.81 -4.07 3.47
N ARG A 152 9.41 -5.15 4.01
CA ARG A 152 10.29 -5.04 5.17
C ARG A 152 11.62 -4.42 4.76
N ARG A 153 12.27 -3.75 5.70
CA ARG A 153 13.59 -3.11 5.50
C ARG A 153 14.76 -4.05 5.82
N ASN A 154 14.59 -5.34 5.50
CA ASN A 154 15.66 -6.32 5.59
C ASN A 154 16.45 -6.35 4.28
N TYR A 155 17.77 -6.26 4.36
CA TYR A 155 18.65 -6.26 3.20
C TYR A 155 19.53 -7.50 3.16
N ASP A 156 19.73 -8.04 1.95
CA ASP A 156 20.77 -9.02 1.62
C ASP A 156 21.94 -8.31 0.96
N ASN A 157 23.13 -8.50 1.52
CA ASN A 157 24.39 -7.91 1.06
C ASN A 157 25.27 -8.92 0.29
N SER A 158 24.82 -10.17 0.11
CA SER A 158 25.64 -11.28 -0.42
C SER A 158 26.08 -11.06 -1.87
N LYS A 159 25.41 -10.18 -2.63
CA LYS A 159 25.67 -9.91 -4.05
C LYS A 159 26.37 -8.58 -4.32
N GLY A 160 27.07 -8.03 -3.35
CA GLY A 160 27.89 -6.82 -3.48
C GLY A 160 27.15 -5.50 -3.31
N SER A 161 25.89 -5.39 -3.68
CA SER A 161 25.04 -4.22 -3.39
C SER A 161 23.84 -4.65 -2.55
N PRO A 162 23.56 -3.95 -1.43
CA PRO A 162 22.41 -4.26 -0.60
C PRO A 162 21.09 -4.24 -1.40
N ARG A 163 20.26 -5.27 -1.23
CA ARG A 163 18.94 -5.35 -1.82
C ARG A 163 17.92 -5.85 -0.79
N ILE A 164 16.72 -5.31 -0.87
CA ILE A 164 15.61 -5.76 -0.04
C ILE A 164 15.35 -7.25 -0.25
N VAL A 165 15.22 -7.98 0.86
CA VAL A 165 14.79 -9.38 0.85
C VAL A 165 13.28 -9.45 0.61
N MET A 166 12.88 -10.13 -0.46
CA MET A 166 11.48 -10.27 -0.90
C MET A 166 10.70 -11.27 -0.03
N SER A 167 10.66 -11.03 1.28
CA SER A 167 10.08 -11.94 2.28
C SER A 167 8.54 -12.05 2.23
N LEU A 168 7.87 -11.24 1.41
CA LEU A 168 6.41 -11.19 1.23
C LEU A 168 6.00 -11.46 -0.22
N ALA A 169 6.87 -12.05 -1.03
CA ALA A 169 6.60 -12.29 -2.46
C ALA A 169 5.36 -13.17 -2.69
N ASN A 170 5.15 -14.19 -1.85
CA ASN A 170 4.01 -15.08 -1.95
C ASN A 170 2.69 -14.36 -1.63
N GLU A 171 2.65 -13.57 -0.57
CA GLU A 171 1.49 -12.79 -0.14
C GLU A 171 1.19 -11.67 -1.15
N THR A 172 2.22 -11.06 -1.73
CA THR A 172 2.08 -10.10 -2.83
C THR A 172 1.40 -10.75 -4.04
N THR A 173 1.90 -11.89 -4.50
CA THR A 173 1.31 -12.63 -5.62
C THR A 173 -0.13 -13.06 -5.32
N ALA A 174 -0.40 -13.52 -4.10
CA ALA A 174 -1.73 -13.95 -3.66
C ALA A 174 -2.70 -12.76 -3.60
N THR A 175 -2.25 -11.57 -3.15
CA THR A 175 -3.05 -10.35 -3.14
C THR A 175 -3.43 -9.90 -4.55
N ILE A 176 -2.48 -9.89 -5.48
CA ILE A 176 -2.73 -9.57 -6.90
C ILE A 176 -3.69 -10.59 -7.52
N THR A 177 -3.50 -11.88 -7.20
CA THR A 177 -4.40 -12.96 -7.65
C THR A 177 -5.82 -12.76 -7.13
N ALA A 178 -5.98 -12.40 -5.85
CA ALA A 178 -7.28 -12.10 -5.27
C ALA A 178 -7.96 -10.92 -5.98
N ALA A 179 -7.21 -9.84 -6.26
CA ALA A 179 -7.71 -8.69 -6.99
C ALA A 179 -8.24 -9.06 -8.38
N HIS A 180 -7.46 -9.83 -9.15
CA HIS A 180 -7.86 -10.28 -10.48
C HIS A 180 -9.12 -11.15 -10.43
N ARG A 181 -9.19 -12.12 -9.51
CA ARG A 181 -10.33 -13.03 -9.38
C ARG A 181 -11.61 -12.35 -8.91
N SER A 182 -11.48 -11.30 -8.08
CA SER A 182 -12.63 -10.54 -7.56
C SER A 182 -12.96 -9.32 -8.42
N HIS A 183 -12.23 -9.14 -9.54
CA HIS A 183 -12.32 -7.92 -10.32
C HIS A 183 -12.17 -6.64 -9.48
N ALA A 184 -11.35 -6.61 -8.45
CA ALA A 184 -11.09 -5.46 -7.61
C ALA A 184 -9.88 -4.65 -8.08
N ALA A 185 -9.86 -3.37 -7.78
CA ALA A 185 -8.66 -2.56 -7.94
C ALA A 185 -7.57 -3.05 -6.98
N TYR A 186 -6.31 -2.94 -7.38
CA TYR A 186 -5.18 -3.10 -6.47
C TYR A 186 -4.10 -2.06 -6.74
N ILE A 187 -3.28 -1.82 -5.72
CA ILE A 187 -2.03 -1.05 -5.81
C ILE A 187 -0.88 -1.93 -5.31
N ASP A 188 0.25 -1.87 -6.02
CA ASP A 188 1.44 -2.66 -5.66
C ASP A 188 2.38 -1.86 -4.76
N LEU A 189 2.02 -1.79 -3.48
CA LEU A 189 2.85 -1.14 -2.46
C LEU A 189 4.13 -1.92 -2.20
N ASN A 190 4.12 -3.25 -2.34
CA ASN A 190 5.32 -4.07 -2.16
C ASN A 190 6.41 -3.70 -3.17
N GLU A 191 6.05 -3.65 -4.44
CA GLU A 191 6.96 -3.26 -5.52
C GLU A 191 7.44 -1.82 -5.33
N ALA A 192 6.54 -0.86 -5.15
CA ALA A 192 6.89 0.56 -5.01
C ALA A 192 7.78 0.82 -3.79
N SER A 193 7.46 0.23 -2.64
CA SER A 193 8.28 0.36 -1.43
C SER A 193 9.65 -0.30 -1.58
N THR A 194 9.72 -1.47 -2.21
CA THR A 194 10.98 -2.18 -2.49
C THR A 194 11.89 -1.35 -3.40
N GLN A 195 11.34 -0.78 -4.48
CA GLN A 195 12.10 0.06 -5.41
C GLN A 195 12.66 1.29 -4.70
N TYR A 196 11.83 2.01 -3.94
CA TYR A 196 12.26 3.18 -3.19
C TYR A 196 13.33 2.84 -2.14
N LEU A 197 13.11 1.80 -1.34
CA LEU A 197 14.07 1.34 -0.32
C LEU A 197 15.41 0.93 -0.93
N ASN A 198 15.39 0.24 -2.07
CA ASN A 198 16.61 -0.12 -2.80
C ASN A 198 17.36 1.09 -3.37
N ALA A 199 16.64 2.16 -3.74
CA ALA A 199 17.25 3.38 -4.26
C ALA A 199 17.96 4.18 -3.16
N ILE A 200 17.36 4.30 -1.98
CA ILE A 200 17.94 5.08 -0.87
C ILE A 200 18.96 4.32 -0.03
N GLY A 201 19.01 2.98 -0.15
CA GLY A 201 19.93 2.10 0.58
C GLY A 201 19.59 1.88 2.05
N PRO A 202 20.28 0.91 2.71
CA PRO A 202 19.91 0.46 4.07
C PRO A 202 20.09 1.55 5.13
N GLU A 203 21.13 2.37 5.07
CA GLU A 203 21.40 3.42 6.06
C GLU A 203 20.20 4.39 6.16
N ASN A 204 19.73 4.90 5.03
CA ASN A 204 18.56 5.78 4.98
C ASN A 204 17.26 5.04 5.30
N ALA A 205 17.11 3.80 4.81
CA ALA A 205 15.90 3.01 5.05
C ALA A 205 15.65 2.73 6.53
N PHE A 206 16.72 2.50 7.32
CA PHE A 206 16.59 2.20 8.75
C PHE A 206 16.14 3.40 9.59
N THR A 207 16.27 4.63 9.08
CA THR A 207 15.75 5.82 9.75
C THR A 207 14.22 5.81 9.87
N TYR A 208 13.53 5.01 9.05
CA TYR A 208 12.06 4.85 9.06
C TYR A 208 11.58 3.74 10.01
N ASN A 209 12.49 3.00 10.65
CA ASN A 209 12.14 1.96 11.62
C ASN A 209 11.42 2.54 12.83
N LEU A 210 10.41 1.85 13.34
CA LEU A 210 9.74 2.23 14.59
C LEU A 210 10.74 2.23 15.76
N ASN A 211 11.57 1.18 15.83
CA ASN A 211 12.69 1.03 16.76
C ASN A 211 13.91 0.54 15.96
N PRO A 212 15.14 0.71 16.45
CA PRO A 212 16.37 0.40 15.70
C PRO A 212 16.43 -1.01 15.10
N ALA A 213 15.87 -2.01 15.77
CA ALA A 213 15.84 -3.41 15.30
C ALA A 213 14.49 -3.82 14.66
N ASP A 214 13.57 -2.89 14.48
CA ASP A 214 12.25 -3.16 13.91
C ASP A 214 12.20 -2.84 12.42
N TYR A 215 12.55 -3.80 11.61
CA TYR A 215 12.56 -3.65 10.15
C TYR A 215 11.16 -3.76 9.49
N THR A 216 10.10 -3.86 10.28
CA THR A 216 8.72 -4.03 9.78
C THR A 216 7.88 -2.78 9.99
N HIS A 217 7.80 -2.29 11.24
CA HIS A 217 6.94 -1.17 11.59
C HIS A 217 7.61 0.19 11.33
N LEU A 218 6.79 1.19 11.08
CA LEU A 218 7.22 2.54 10.71
C LEU A 218 7.14 3.49 11.89
N ASN A 219 8.10 4.38 12.01
CA ASN A 219 7.96 5.59 12.80
C ASN A 219 7.13 6.67 12.04
N VAL A 220 6.93 7.83 12.65
CA VAL A 220 6.11 8.91 12.05
C VAL A 220 6.65 9.41 10.70
N PRO A 221 7.98 9.68 10.52
CA PRO A 221 8.55 9.97 9.21
C PRO A 221 8.33 8.87 8.16
N GLY A 222 8.53 7.62 8.54
CA GLY A 222 8.26 6.47 7.67
C GLY A 222 6.78 6.38 7.30
N SER A 223 5.87 6.60 8.25
CA SER A 223 4.43 6.65 7.99
C SER A 223 4.07 7.74 6.98
N ALA A 224 4.68 8.93 7.09
CA ALA A 224 4.46 10.03 6.14
C ALA A 224 4.94 9.67 4.73
N LEU A 225 6.14 9.09 4.60
CA LEU A 225 6.70 8.65 3.33
C LEU A 225 5.81 7.58 2.67
N PHE A 226 5.58 6.44 3.36
CA PHE A 226 4.86 5.32 2.76
C PHE A 226 3.36 5.61 2.59
N GLY A 227 2.78 6.46 3.42
CA GLY A 227 1.44 7.03 3.20
C GLY A 227 1.38 7.88 1.93
N GLY A 228 2.44 8.63 1.63
CA GLY A 228 2.60 9.36 0.37
C GLY A 228 2.70 8.42 -0.84
N ILE A 229 3.47 7.34 -0.75
CA ILE A 229 3.57 6.32 -1.82
C ILE A 229 2.19 5.71 -2.08
N VAL A 230 1.45 5.32 -1.03
CA VAL A 230 0.08 4.80 -1.17
C VAL A 230 -0.84 5.82 -1.86
N ALA A 231 -0.78 7.09 -1.47
CA ALA A 231 -1.59 8.13 -2.09
C ALA A 231 -1.28 8.30 -3.59
N GLU A 232 0.00 8.27 -3.97
CA GLU A 232 0.41 8.36 -5.38
C GLU A 232 -0.09 7.14 -6.19
N LEU A 233 0.05 5.93 -5.65
CA LEU A 233 -0.43 4.71 -6.29
C LEU A 233 -1.96 4.72 -6.46
N ILE A 234 -2.72 5.15 -5.45
CA ILE A 234 -4.18 5.31 -5.54
C ILE A 234 -4.54 6.40 -6.55
N ALA A 235 -3.84 7.52 -6.55
CA ALA A 235 -4.08 8.62 -7.47
C ALA A 235 -3.78 8.24 -8.94
N HIS A 236 -2.80 7.36 -9.18
CA HIS A 236 -2.54 6.79 -10.51
C HIS A 236 -3.64 5.81 -10.93
N LYS A 237 -4.16 5.01 -9.98
CA LYS A 237 -5.24 4.04 -10.26
C LYS A 237 -6.59 4.72 -10.48
N PHE A 238 -6.84 5.81 -9.74
CA PHE A 238 -8.08 6.57 -9.75
C PHE A 238 -7.81 8.05 -10.07
N ASP A 239 -7.50 8.35 -11.32
CA ASP A 239 -7.06 9.66 -11.81
C ASP A 239 -8.03 10.81 -11.42
N ALA A 240 -9.32 10.53 -11.25
CA ALA A 240 -10.29 11.50 -10.76
C ALA A 240 -9.95 12.04 -9.36
N LEU A 241 -9.41 11.21 -8.46
CA LEU A 241 -9.02 11.65 -7.12
C LEU A 241 -7.91 12.70 -7.17
N LYS A 242 -6.94 12.51 -8.09
CA LYS A 242 -5.87 13.47 -8.35
C LYS A 242 -6.38 14.73 -9.04
N LYS A 243 -7.13 14.60 -10.13
CA LYS A 243 -7.66 15.73 -10.91
C LYS A 243 -8.56 16.64 -10.09
N LEU A 244 -9.39 16.08 -9.24
CA LEU A 244 -10.25 16.82 -8.33
C LEU A 244 -9.50 17.38 -7.10
N GLY A 245 -8.27 16.93 -6.87
CA GLY A 245 -7.39 17.40 -5.81
C GLY A 245 -7.73 16.83 -4.42
N TYR A 246 -8.41 15.68 -4.37
CA TYR A 246 -8.69 14.97 -3.12
C TYR A 246 -7.45 14.27 -2.54
N LEU A 247 -6.57 13.79 -3.42
CA LEU A 247 -5.27 13.24 -3.04
C LEU A 247 -4.15 14.15 -3.58
N ARG A 248 -3.29 14.61 -2.68
CA ARG A 248 -2.14 15.46 -3.01
C ARG A 248 -0.97 15.10 -2.10
N LEU A 249 0.22 15.15 -2.66
CA LEU A 249 1.47 15.07 -1.90
C LEU A 249 2.10 16.46 -1.79
N ASP A 250 2.85 16.65 -0.72
CA ASP A 250 3.84 17.74 -0.67
C ASP A 250 4.81 17.62 -1.85
N SER A 251 5.22 18.74 -2.42
CA SER A 251 6.01 18.77 -3.65
C SER A 251 7.40 18.14 -3.47
N LYS A 252 8.03 18.32 -2.30
CA LYS A 252 9.31 17.71 -1.96
C LYS A 252 9.16 16.19 -1.82
N LEU A 253 8.15 15.75 -1.06
CA LEU A 253 7.85 14.33 -0.88
C LEU A 253 7.62 13.64 -2.23
N LYS A 254 6.79 14.25 -3.09
CA LYS A 254 6.53 13.70 -4.42
C LYS A 254 7.81 13.58 -5.25
N LYS A 255 8.60 14.66 -5.33
CA LYS A 255 9.86 14.66 -6.05
C LYS A 255 10.82 13.57 -5.53
N ASP A 256 10.94 13.44 -4.23
CA ASP A 256 11.88 12.49 -3.63
C ASP A 256 11.42 11.03 -3.87
N ILE A 257 10.10 10.75 -3.84
CA ILE A 257 9.55 9.44 -4.23
C ILE A 257 9.83 9.15 -5.71
N ASP A 258 9.51 10.07 -6.61
CA ASP A 258 9.65 9.88 -8.06
C ASP A 258 11.09 9.61 -8.50
N HIS A 259 12.07 10.13 -7.77
CA HIS A 259 13.50 10.02 -8.10
C HIS A 259 14.29 9.07 -7.20
N GLY A 260 13.63 8.39 -6.25
CA GLY A 260 14.31 7.51 -5.30
C GLY A 260 15.32 8.27 -4.41
N ILE A 261 15.00 9.50 -4.03
CA ILE A 261 15.82 10.33 -3.16
C ILE A 261 15.34 10.16 -1.71
N TYR A 262 16.29 10.08 -0.79
CA TYR A 262 15.96 10.00 0.63
C TYR A 262 15.15 11.20 1.10
N TYR A 263 13.93 10.94 1.59
CA TYR A 263 13.02 11.92 2.15
C TYR A 263 13.05 11.90 3.68
N TRP A 264 13.23 13.08 4.27
CA TRP A 264 13.01 13.30 5.70
C TRP A 264 12.12 14.53 5.86
N PRO A 265 10.95 14.42 6.55
CA PRO A 265 10.00 15.52 6.72
C PRO A 265 10.51 16.64 7.62
#